data_08b601f4e3d48650215d951fdd93ea9e
#
_entry.id   08b601f4e3d48650215d951fdd93ea9e
#
_cell.length_a   1.000
_cell.length_b   1.000
_cell.length_c   1.000
_cell.angle_alpha   90.00
_cell.angle_beta   90.00
_cell.angle_gamma   90.00
#
_symmetry.space_group_name_H-M   'P 1'
#
loop_
_entity.id
_entity.type
_entity.pdbx_description
1 polymer ?
#
loop_
_entity_poly.entity_id
_entity_poly.type
_entity_poly.pdbx_seq_one_letter_code
_entity_poly.pdbx_strand_id
1 'polypeptide(L)'
;NDLAAHVYDITYGSLVPGVDNLVIIDDSIVRGTTLKQSIIGILDRLGPKKIVIVSSSPQVRYPDYYGIDMAKMSEFIAFKAAIELLKDRDMKDVIAAAYRKSKDQVGLPKEQMVNYVKDIYAPFTDEEISAKMVELLTPAGTKAKVEIVYQPLEGLHEACPNHRGDWYF
;
A
#
# COMPACT_ATOMS: atom_id res chain seq x y z
N ASN A 1 -16.07 -14.28 4.61
CA ASN A 1 -15.84 -12.92 4.08
C ASN A 1 -17.09 -12.08 3.90
N ASP A 2 -18.30 -12.66 4.00
CA ASP A 2 -19.56 -11.88 3.97
C ASP A 2 -19.81 -11.07 5.25
N LEU A 3 -19.15 -11.42 6.36
CA LEU A 3 -19.34 -10.69 7.64
C LEU A 3 -18.85 -9.23 7.55
N ALA A 4 -17.78 -8.93 6.84
CA ALA A 4 -17.26 -7.56 6.72
C ALA A 4 -18.26 -6.63 6.02
N ALA A 5 -19.02 -7.13 5.05
CA ALA A 5 -20.06 -6.36 4.36
C ALA A 5 -21.25 -5.98 5.26
N HIS A 6 -21.42 -6.65 6.41
CA HIS A 6 -22.50 -6.42 7.35
C HIS A 6 -22.08 -5.65 8.62
N VAL A 7 -20.78 -5.40 8.81
CA VAL A 7 -20.23 -4.72 10.01
C VAL A 7 -20.13 -3.20 9.81
N TYR A 8 -20.03 -2.75 8.55
CA TYR A 8 -19.94 -1.32 8.26
C TYR A 8 -21.34 -0.73 8.09
N ASP A 9 -21.71 0.17 8.99
CA ASP A 9 -22.93 0.97 8.85
C ASP A 9 -22.68 2.14 7.89
N ILE A 10 -23.60 2.32 6.94
CA ILE A 10 -23.53 3.38 5.95
C ILE A 10 -24.73 4.29 6.16
N THR A 11 -24.47 5.55 6.48
CA THR A 11 -25.50 6.58 6.53
C THR A 11 -25.88 6.98 5.10
N TYR A 12 -26.97 6.43 4.62
CA TYR A 12 -27.50 6.79 3.30
C TYR A 12 -27.96 8.25 3.28
N GLY A 13 -27.75 8.94 2.14
CA GLY A 13 -28.16 10.33 1.95
C GLY A 13 -27.13 11.37 2.37
N SER A 14 -25.99 10.96 2.90
CA SER A 14 -24.87 11.87 3.23
C SER A 14 -24.01 12.25 2.02
N LEU A 15 -24.25 11.65 0.85
CA LEU A 15 -23.46 11.83 -0.37
C LEU A 15 -24.40 12.02 -1.57
N VAL A 16 -24.07 12.96 -2.46
CA VAL A 16 -24.78 13.20 -3.72
C VAL A 16 -24.11 12.37 -4.82
N PRO A 17 -24.78 11.31 -5.33
CA PRO A 17 -24.22 10.43 -6.35
C PRO A 17 -23.80 11.20 -7.61
N GLY A 18 -22.64 10.85 -8.18
CA GLY A 18 -22.09 11.46 -9.39
C GLY A 18 -21.50 12.87 -9.21
N VAL A 19 -21.64 13.48 -8.04
CA VAL A 19 -21.19 14.85 -7.74
C VAL A 19 -20.07 14.82 -6.71
N ASP A 20 -20.30 14.18 -5.57
CA ASP A 20 -19.38 14.23 -4.43
C ASP A 20 -18.18 13.33 -4.60
N ASN A 21 -17.05 13.77 -4.04
CA ASN A 21 -15.87 12.96 -3.83
C ASN A 21 -15.85 12.48 -2.39
N LEU A 22 -15.67 11.18 -2.22
CA LEU A 22 -15.59 10.55 -0.91
C LEU A 22 -14.13 10.43 -0.49
N VAL A 23 -13.80 10.91 0.71
CA VAL A 23 -12.47 10.78 1.31
C VAL A 23 -12.55 9.81 2.47
N ILE A 24 -11.69 8.81 2.48
CA ILE A 24 -11.54 7.83 3.57
C ILE A 24 -10.17 8.03 4.18
N ILE A 25 -10.09 8.06 5.50
CA ILE A 25 -8.82 8.14 6.24
C ILE A 25 -8.58 6.79 6.90
N ASP A 26 -7.39 6.23 6.66
CA ASP A 26 -6.92 4.98 7.25
C ASP A 26 -5.57 5.23 7.95
N ASP A 27 -5.23 4.45 8.95
CA ASP A 27 -3.95 4.59 9.66
C ASP A 27 -2.78 4.09 8.81
N SER A 28 -2.94 2.95 8.15
CA SER A 28 -1.91 2.38 7.27
C SER A 28 -2.49 1.38 6.26
N ILE A 29 -1.89 1.30 5.09
CA ILE A 29 -2.26 0.33 4.06
C ILE A 29 -1.11 -0.67 3.91
N VAL A 30 -1.24 -1.83 4.56
CA VAL A 30 -0.22 -2.90 4.52
C VAL A 30 -0.55 -3.91 3.42
N ARG A 31 -1.62 -4.67 3.56
CA ARG A 31 -2.04 -5.71 2.61
C ARG A 31 -3.10 -5.22 1.62
N GLY A 32 -3.88 -4.25 2.03
CA GLY A 32 -5.01 -3.72 1.27
C GLY A 32 -6.18 -4.70 1.10
N THR A 33 -6.18 -5.83 1.82
CA THR A 33 -7.20 -6.87 1.65
C THR A 33 -8.59 -6.36 1.96
N THR A 34 -8.77 -5.65 3.08
CA THR A 34 -10.06 -5.08 3.50
C THR A 34 -10.54 -4.02 2.51
N LEU A 35 -9.65 -3.17 2.01
CA LEU A 35 -9.95 -2.17 0.99
C LEU A 35 -10.49 -2.85 -0.27
N LYS A 36 -9.78 -3.85 -0.78
CA LYS A 36 -10.14 -4.56 -2.02
C LYS A 36 -11.42 -5.38 -1.90
N GLN A 37 -11.55 -6.14 -0.81
CA GLN A 37 -12.65 -7.12 -0.68
C GLN A 37 -13.97 -6.49 -0.25
N SER A 38 -13.91 -5.38 0.48
CA SER A 38 -15.11 -4.82 1.13
C SER A 38 -15.27 -3.33 0.90
N ILE A 39 -14.33 -2.51 1.37
CA ILE A 39 -14.55 -1.06 1.52
C ILE A 39 -14.82 -0.39 0.18
N ILE A 40 -13.94 -0.57 -0.82
CA ILE A 40 -14.10 0.10 -2.12
C ILE A 40 -15.42 -0.28 -2.78
N GLY A 41 -15.78 -1.58 -2.77
CA GLY A 41 -17.02 -2.05 -3.37
C GLY A 41 -18.29 -1.55 -2.65
N ILE A 42 -18.25 -1.45 -1.32
CA ILE A 42 -19.36 -0.90 -0.53
C ILE A 42 -19.54 0.58 -0.83
N LEU A 43 -18.46 1.35 -0.86
CA LEU A 43 -18.49 2.79 -1.08
C LEU A 43 -18.84 3.16 -2.52
N ASP A 44 -18.42 2.36 -3.49
CA ASP A 44 -18.79 2.54 -4.90
C ASP A 44 -20.31 2.44 -5.12
N ARG A 45 -21.02 1.63 -4.32
CA ARG A 45 -22.50 1.54 -4.37
C ARG A 45 -23.21 2.85 -4.01
N LEU A 46 -22.56 3.72 -3.24
CA LEU A 46 -23.10 5.05 -2.92
C LEU A 46 -23.04 6.00 -4.12
N GLY A 47 -22.32 5.62 -5.18
CA GLY A 47 -22.21 6.38 -6.41
C GLY A 47 -21.31 7.62 -6.33
N PRO A 48 -20.23 7.68 -5.53
CA PRO A 48 -19.34 8.84 -5.53
C PRO A 48 -18.69 9.02 -6.91
N LYS A 49 -18.38 10.27 -7.24
CA LYS A 49 -17.57 10.56 -8.44
C LYS A 49 -16.15 10.03 -8.30
N LYS A 50 -15.58 10.12 -7.09
CA LYS A 50 -14.23 9.70 -6.74
C LYS A 50 -14.20 9.15 -5.32
N ILE A 51 -13.35 8.15 -5.09
CA ILE A 51 -12.99 7.64 -3.77
C ILE A 51 -11.51 7.94 -3.56
N VAL A 52 -11.18 8.75 -2.58
CA VAL A 52 -9.80 9.08 -2.19
C VAL A 52 -9.50 8.39 -0.88
N ILE A 53 -8.53 7.50 -0.86
CA ILE A 53 -8.07 6.80 0.33
C ILE A 53 -6.82 7.51 0.81
N VAL A 54 -6.87 8.07 2.02
CA VAL A 54 -5.75 8.78 2.64
C VAL A 54 -5.17 7.89 3.72
N SER A 55 -3.89 7.53 3.58
CA SER A 55 -3.13 6.85 4.61
C SER A 55 -2.36 7.86 5.46
N SER A 56 -2.53 7.80 6.78
CA SER A 56 -1.77 8.65 7.70
C SER A 56 -0.33 8.18 7.93
N SER A 57 0.03 7.01 7.39
CA SER A 57 1.41 6.54 7.30
C SER A 57 1.94 6.63 5.86
N PRO A 58 3.27 6.68 5.66
CA PRO A 58 3.89 6.40 4.35
C PRO A 58 3.60 4.99 3.84
N GLN A 59 4.03 4.68 2.62
CA GLN A 59 3.91 3.33 2.06
C GLN A 59 4.70 2.33 2.91
N VAL A 60 4.03 1.31 3.46
CA VAL A 60 4.70 0.24 4.21
C VAL A 60 5.39 -0.71 3.23
N ARG A 61 6.73 -0.69 3.23
CA ARG A 61 7.57 -1.42 2.26
C ARG A 61 8.36 -2.57 2.86
N TYR A 62 8.72 -2.47 4.15
CA TYR A 62 9.59 -3.44 4.81
C TYR A 62 8.88 -4.08 6.00
N PRO A 63 9.16 -5.38 6.28
CA PRO A 63 8.50 -6.10 7.36
C PRO A 63 8.91 -5.60 8.74
N ASP A 64 7.96 -5.67 9.66
CA ASP A 64 8.17 -5.54 11.09
C ASP A 64 7.64 -6.80 11.80
N TYR A 65 8.51 -7.50 12.52
CA TYR A 65 8.16 -8.74 13.20
C TYR A 65 7.35 -8.54 14.48
N TYR A 66 7.29 -7.32 15.00
CA TYR A 66 6.46 -6.96 16.15
C TYR A 66 5.06 -6.50 15.75
N GLY A 67 4.89 -6.07 14.51
CA GLY A 67 3.59 -5.63 13.98
C GLY A 67 2.72 -6.81 13.58
N ILE A 68 1.43 -6.75 13.93
CA ILE A 68 0.43 -7.69 13.43
C ILE A 68 0.35 -7.53 11.91
N ASP A 69 0.38 -8.67 11.19
CA ASP A 69 0.27 -8.70 9.73
C ASP A 69 1.42 -8.06 8.95
N MET A 70 2.51 -7.69 9.61
CA MET A 70 3.68 -7.05 8.98
C MET A 70 4.90 -7.96 8.84
N ALA A 71 4.79 -9.25 9.15
CA ALA A 71 5.92 -10.17 9.13
C ALA A 71 6.29 -10.69 7.73
N LYS A 72 5.34 -10.66 6.77
CA LYS A 72 5.52 -11.27 5.44
C LYS A 72 5.45 -10.20 4.35
N MET A 73 6.60 -9.77 3.86
CA MET A 73 6.71 -8.78 2.79
C MET A 73 5.93 -9.16 1.51
N SER A 74 5.87 -10.45 1.16
CA SER A 74 5.12 -10.93 -0.01
C SER A 74 3.61 -10.67 0.07
N GLU A 75 3.09 -10.32 1.25
CA GLU A 75 1.70 -9.94 1.44
C GLU A 75 1.47 -8.44 1.28
N PHE A 76 2.51 -7.61 1.34
CA PHE A 76 2.41 -6.16 1.25
C PHE A 76 1.95 -5.72 -0.14
N ILE A 77 0.98 -4.82 -0.17
CA ILE A 77 0.47 -4.30 -1.45
C ILE A 77 1.52 -3.47 -2.19
N ALA A 78 2.36 -2.70 -1.48
CA ALA A 78 3.46 -1.94 -2.07
C ALA A 78 4.49 -2.87 -2.73
N PHE A 79 4.84 -4.00 -2.08
CA PHE A 79 5.74 -4.99 -2.66
C PHE A 79 5.14 -5.64 -3.91
N LYS A 80 3.87 -6.05 -3.86
CA LYS A 80 3.18 -6.60 -5.02
C LYS A 80 3.14 -5.61 -6.18
N ALA A 81 2.86 -4.34 -5.90
CA ALA A 81 2.84 -3.29 -6.90
C ALA A 81 4.21 -3.09 -7.56
N ALA A 82 5.29 -3.02 -6.77
CA ALA A 82 6.65 -2.91 -7.30
C ALA A 82 7.04 -4.12 -8.16
N ILE A 83 6.69 -5.34 -7.74
CA ILE A 83 6.93 -6.57 -8.52
C ILE A 83 6.19 -6.54 -9.87
N GLU A 84 4.92 -6.12 -9.89
CA GLU A 84 4.16 -5.98 -11.14
C GLU A 84 4.74 -4.89 -12.04
N LEU A 85 5.14 -3.73 -11.49
CA LEU A 85 5.83 -2.68 -12.26
C LEU A 85 7.14 -3.15 -12.87
N LEU A 86 7.95 -3.94 -12.14
CA LEU A 86 9.18 -4.55 -12.70
C LEU A 86 8.87 -5.50 -13.85
N LYS A 87 7.76 -6.27 -13.76
CA LYS A 87 7.31 -7.15 -14.85
C LYS A 87 6.84 -6.36 -16.06
N ASP A 88 6.06 -5.30 -15.84
CA ASP A 88 5.54 -4.43 -16.90
C ASP A 88 6.66 -3.72 -17.68
N ARG A 89 7.79 -3.45 -17.02
CA ARG A 89 8.98 -2.83 -17.62
C ARG A 89 10.06 -3.82 -18.08
N ASP A 90 9.75 -5.12 -18.06
CA ASP A 90 10.69 -6.22 -18.41
C ASP A 90 12.01 -6.21 -17.58
N MET A 91 11.91 -5.77 -16.31
CA MET A 91 13.03 -5.67 -15.37
C MET A 91 13.06 -6.84 -14.36
N LYS A 92 12.69 -8.05 -14.78
CA LYS A 92 12.60 -9.23 -13.90
C LYS A 92 13.95 -9.66 -13.32
N ASP A 93 15.03 -9.31 -13.97
CA ASP A 93 16.41 -9.54 -13.52
C ASP A 93 16.70 -8.83 -12.19
N VAL A 94 16.10 -7.67 -11.92
CA VAL A 94 16.21 -6.94 -10.64
C VAL A 94 15.70 -7.81 -9.48
N ILE A 95 14.58 -8.51 -9.67
CA ILE A 95 14.00 -9.39 -8.65
C ILE A 95 14.96 -10.54 -8.35
N ALA A 96 15.50 -11.18 -9.40
CA ALA A 96 16.44 -12.28 -9.26
C ALA A 96 17.76 -11.83 -8.62
N ALA A 97 18.24 -10.64 -8.96
CA ALA A 97 19.44 -10.05 -8.37
C ALA A 97 19.26 -9.73 -6.88
N ALA A 98 18.17 -9.07 -6.51
CA ALA A 98 17.83 -8.74 -5.12
C ALA A 98 17.71 -10.03 -4.27
N TYR A 99 17.06 -11.05 -4.80
CA TYR A 99 16.95 -12.35 -4.12
C TYR A 99 18.32 -13.00 -3.88
N ARG A 100 19.18 -13.08 -4.91
CA ARG A 100 20.51 -13.67 -4.78
C ARG A 100 21.36 -12.91 -3.77
N LYS A 101 21.47 -11.58 -3.92
CA LYS A 101 22.22 -10.72 -2.98
C LYS A 101 21.74 -10.88 -1.54
N SER A 102 20.42 -10.94 -1.32
CA SER A 102 19.85 -11.16 0.01
C SER A 102 20.20 -12.53 0.57
N LYS A 103 20.18 -13.57 -0.26
CA LYS A 103 20.49 -14.95 0.14
C LYS A 103 21.98 -15.14 0.46
N ASP A 104 22.86 -14.47 -0.28
CA ASP A 104 24.32 -14.53 -0.10
C ASP A 104 24.77 -13.93 1.25
N GLN A 105 23.89 -13.17 1.90
CA GLN A 105 24.14 -12.58 3.24
C GLN A 105 23.77 -13.51 4.41
N VAL A 106 23.16 -14.67 4.13
CA VAL A 106 22.77 -15.60 5.19
C VAL A 106 24.01 -16.06 5.94
N GLY A 107 24.05 -15.78 7.24
CA GLY A 107 25.18 -16.08 8.11
C GLY A 107 26.19 -14.95 8.31
N LEU A 108 26.04 -13.82 7.62
CA LEU A 108 26.83 -12.63 7.91
C LEU A 108 26.44 -11.99 9.25
N PRO A 109 27.37 -11.31 9.94
CA PRO A 109 27.04 -10.45 11.06
C PRO A 109 26.00 -9.39 10.66
N LYS A 110 25.11 -9.04 11.59
CA LYS A 110 24.01 -8.07 11.35
C LYS A 110 24.52 -6.74 10.79
N GLU A 111 25.66 -6.28 11.28
CA GLU A 111 26.31 -5.01 10.90
C GLU A 111 26.80 -4.99 9.44
N GLN A 112 26.94 -6.16 8.83
CA GLN A 112 27.38 -6.33 7.44
C GLN A 112 26.20 -6.59 6.49
N MET A 113 25.00 -6.77 7.01
CA MET A 113 23.81 -7.02 6.19
C MET A 113 23.31 -5.74 5.54
N VAL A 114 22.99 -5.83 4.25
CA VAL A 114 22.44 -4.74 3.44
C VAL A 114 21.01 -5.10 3.02
N ASN A 115 20.11 -4.15 3.09
CA ASN A 115 18.73 -4.34 2.61
C ASN A 115 18.66 -4.21 1.08
N TYR A 116 18.90 -5.32 0.37
CA TYR A 116 18.79 -5.37 -1.08
C TYR A 116 17.35 -5.36 -1.63
N VAL A 117 16.34 -5.45 -0.76
CA VAL A 117 14.94 -5.25 -1.18
C VAL A 117 14.70 -3.82 -1.65
N LYS A 118 15.50 -2.86 -1.21
CA LYS A 118 15.48 -1.49 -1.72
C LYS A 118 15.67 -1.41 -3.24
N ASP A 119 16.46 -2.32 -3.82
CA ASP A 119 16.68 -2.38 -5.27
C ASP A 119 15.37 -2.63 -6.06
N ILE A 120 14.38 -3.29 -5.43
CA ILE A 120 13.07 -3.57 -6.05
C ILE A 120 12.24 -2.30 -6.20
N TYR A 121 12.33 -1.38 -5.25
CA TYR A 121 11.58 -0.12 -5.26
C TYR A 121 12.32 1.00 -6.01
N ALA A 122 13.64 0.96 -6.05
CA ALA A 122 14.49 2.04 -6.56
C ALA A 122 14.16 2.54 -7.99
N PRO A 123 13.67 1.70 -8.93
CA PRO A 123 13.31 2.18 -10.28
C PRO A 123 12.04 3.02 -10.36
N PHE A 124 11.29 3.19 -9.26
CA PHE A 124 9.95 3.76 -9.26
C PHE A 124 9.82 4.92 -8.28
N THR A 125 8.97 5.89 -8.64
CA THR A 125 8.53 6.92 -7.68
C THR A 125 7.43 6.38 -6.77
N ASP A 126 7.16 7.08 -5.67
CA ASP A 126 6.08 6.73 -4.74
C ASP A 126 4.71 6.82 -5.42
N GLU A 127 4.55 7.76 -6.35
CA GLU A 127 3.33 7.93 -7.15
C GLU A 127 3.10 6.76 -8.11
N GLU A 128 4.16 6.27 -8.77
CA GLU A 128 4.07 5.10 -9.66
C GLU A 128 3.66 3.85 -8.88
N ILE A 129 4.24 3.64 -7.71
CA ILE A 129 3.87 2.53 -6.83
C ILE A 129 2.42 2.69 -6.35
N SER A 130 2.02 3.89 -5.92
CA SER A 130 0.65 4.18 -5.48
C SER A 130 -0.36 3.95 -6.60
N ALA A 131 -0.07 4.38 -7.82
CA ALA A 131 -0.93 4.15 -8.98
C ALA A 131 -1.12 2.65 -9.28
N LYS A 132 -0.04 1.86 -9.21
CA LYS A 132 -0.13 0.40 -9.38
C LYS A 132 -0.88 -0.26 -8.22
N MET A 133 -0.73 0.23 -6.99
CA MET A 133 -1.51 -0.26 -5.86
C MET A 133 -3.01 -0.02 -6.06
N VAL A 134 -3.41 1.16 -6.55
CA VAL A 134 -4.80 1.46 -6.91
C VAL A 134 -5.33 0.45 -7.93
N GLU A 135 -4.56 0.18 -8.99
CA GLU A 135 -4.93 -0.81 -10.01
C GLU A 135 -5.17 -2.20 -9.39
N LEU A 136 -4.27 -2.65 -8.50
CA LEU A 136 -4.37 -3.96 -7.85
C LEU A 136 -5.51 -4.06 -6.82
N LEU A 137 -5.84 -2.95 -6.17
CA LEU A 137 -6.85 -2.88 -5.11
C LEU A 137 -8.26 -2.60 -5.62
N THR A 138 -8.41 -1.96 -6.77
CA THR A 138 -9.71 -1.59 -7.32
C THR A 138 -10.41 -2.83 -7.89
N PRO A 139 -11.59 -3.21 -7.37
CA PRO A 139 -12.35 -4.33 -7.91
C PRO A 139 -12.81 -4.06 -9.35
N ALA A 140 -12.90 -5.12 -10.14
CA ALA A 140 -13.50 -5.02 -11.48
C ALA A 140 -14.95 -4.51 -11.38
N GLY A 141 -15.30 -3.56 -12.27
CA GLY A 141 -16.64 -2.97 -12.29
C GLY A 141 -16.85 -1.77 -11.35
N THR A 142 -15.83 -1.36 -10.58
CA THR A 142 -15.86 -0.10 -9.82
C THR A 142 -16.07 1.07 -10.76
N LYS A 143 -17.05 1.93 -10.48
CA LYS A 143 -17.45 3.08 -11.31
C LYS A 143 -16.73 4.36 -10.90
N ALA A 144 -16.50 4.53 -9.59
CA ALA A 144 -15.79 5.67 -9.04
C ALA A 144 -14.31 5.63 -9.42
N LYS A 145 -13.72 6.79 -9.69
CA LYS A 145 -12.26 6.91 -9.78
C LYS A 145 -11.66 6.71 -8.39
N VAL A 146 -10.77 5.73 -8.23
CA VAL A 146 -10.06 5.47 -6.96
C VAL A 146 -8.67 6.11 -6.98
N GLU A 147 -8.31 6.75 -5.89
CA GLU A 147 -6.96 7.32 -5.67
C GLU A 147 -6.49 6.99 -4.26
N ILE A 148 -5.18 6.83 -4.08
CA ILE A 148 -4.54 6.68 -2.77
C ILE A 148 -3.56 7.82 -2.58
N VAL A 149 -3.62 8.45 -1.40
CA VAL A 149 -2.71 9.52 -0.98
C VAL A 149 -2.02 9.06 0.29
N TYR A 150 -0.71 9.07 0.31
CA TYR A 150 0.11 8.71 1.46
C TYR A 150 0.66 9.94 2.15
N GLN A 151 0.86 9.83 3.46
CA GLN A 151 1.70 10.76 4.21
C GLN A 151 3.14 10.70 3.66
N PRO A 152 3.75 11.82 3.23
CA PRO A 152 5.16 11.82 2.88
C PRO A 152 6.03 11.52 4.11
N LEU A 153 7.17 10.83 3.91
CA LEU A 153 8.09 10.48 5.00
C LEU A 153 8.65 11.73 5.69
N GLU A 154 8.97 12.75 4.91
CA GLU A 154 9.42 14.04 5.43
C GLU A 154 8.38 14.69 6.34
N GLY A 155 7.10 14.68 5.92
CA GLY A 155 6.00 15.20 6.74
C GLY A 155 5.79 14.41 8.02
N LEU A 156 6.04 13.08 7.99
CA LEU A 156 6.02 12.26 9.21
C LEU A 156 7.14 12.67 10.17
N HIS A 157 8.36 12.89 9.67
CA HIS A 157 9.50 13.32 10.48
C HIS A 157 9.28 14.72 11.07
N GLU A 158 8.65 15.64 10.32
CA GLU A 158 8.27 16.96 10.83
C GLU A 158 7.24 16.87 11.95
N ALA A 159 6.23 16.00 11.79
CA ALA A 159 5.20 15.80 12.80
C ALA A 159 5.71 15.10 14.05
N CYS A 160 6.71 14.21 13.89
CA CYS A 160 7.27 13.38 14.97
C CYS A 160 8.79 13.55 15.09
N PRO A 161 9.31 14.75 15.39
CA PRO A 161 10.75 15.06 15.30
C PRO A 161 11.62 14.28 16.28
N ASN A 162 11.04 13.76 17.37
CA ASN A 162 11.76 13.00 18.41
C ASN A 162 11.75 11.48 18.16
N HIS A 163 11.08 11.00 17.11
CA HIS A 163 10.99 9.59 16.74
C HIS A 163 11.62 9.34 15.37
N ARG A 164 12.38 8.25 15.27
CA ARG A 164 13.02 7.79 14.03
C ARG A 164 12.62 6.35 13.68
N GLY A 165 11.39 5.99 13.99
CA GLY A 165 10.85 4.66 13.72
C GLY A 165 10.32 4.51 12.31
N ASP A 166 11.19 4.69 11.30
CA ASP A 166 10.85 4.72 9.88
C ASP A 166 11.37 3.53 9.06
N TRP A 167 11.86 2.47 9.71
CA TRP A 167 12.53 1.34 9.05
C TRP A 167 11.66 0.50 8.13
N TYR A 168 10.34 0.62 8.21
CA TYR A 168 9.39 -0.09 7.34
C TYR A 168 8.78 0.76 6.22
N PHE A 169 9.23 1.98 6.03
CA PHE A 169 8.82 2.88 4.96
C PHE A 169 9.84 2.97 3.81
#